data_5dadd377769b9b19a752aab9949a9bc0
#
_entry.id   5dadd377769b9b19a752aab9949a9bc0
#
_cell.length_a   1.000
_cell.length_b   1.000
_cell.length_c   1.000
_cell.angle_alpha   90.00
_cell.angle_beta   90.00
_cell.angle_gamma   90.00
#
_symmetry.space_group_name_H-M   'P 1'
#
loop_
_entity.id
_entity.type
_entity.pdbx_description
1 polymer ?
#
loop_
_entity_poly.entity_id
_entity_poly.type
_entity_poly.pdbx_seq_one_letter_code
_entity_poly.pdbx_strand_id
1 'polypeptide(L)'
;MIKAGAVLVALLAMGMPEGHATKKDLWMFIAEMSASLRTLSNTSVNDLPLQFTLTKDNEYIHFYHADDVRLADDMRITGIDFRVSKERDGMAPLLNFSPSGLCITLDAVKKHYPELVLTDYPRGRSGNEVTSYTAPEDINGQKVSFSFSVNKPDCLDSVVINAGND
;
A
#
# COMPACT_ATOMS: atom_id res chain seq x y z
N MET A 1 28.91 45.92 56.10
CA MET A 1 29.39 44.73 55.33
C MET A 1 28.20 43.90 54.94
N ILE A 2 27.74 44.04 53.68
CA ILE A 2 26.60 43.35 53.15
C ILE A 2 27.14 42.27 52.24
N LYS A 3 26.96 40.96 52.59
CA LYS A 3 27.32 39.83 51.72
C LYS A 3 26.19 39.55 50.73
N ALA A 4 26.48 39.79 49.47
CA ALA A 4 25.60 39.36 48.39
C ALA A 4 25.70 37.83 48.17
N GLY A 5 24.61 37.12 48.36
CA GLY A 5 24.48 35.71 48.01
C GLY A 5 24.05 35.58 46.56
N ALA A 6 24.88 34.93 45.75
CA ALA A 6 24.54 34.58 44.38
C ALA A 6 23.60 33.38 44.37
N VAL A 7 22.40 33.55 43.87
CA VAL A 7 21.47 32.44 43.61
C VAL A 7 21.78 31.84 42.23
N LEU A 8 22.25 30.63 42.24
CA LEU A 8 22.53 29.83 41.01
C LEU A 8 21.19 29.22 40.56
N VAL A 9 20.60 29.74 39.50
CA VAL A 9 19.41 29.13 38.86
C VAL A 9 19.91 28.04 37.93
N ALA A 10 19.74 26.79 38.32
CA ALA A 10 19.95 25.66 37.45
C ALA A 10 18.78 25.49 36.48
N LEU A 11 18.98 25.84 35.19
CA LEU A 11 18.05 25.47 34.13
C LEU A 11 18.10 23.95 33.89
N LEU A 12 17.07 23.28 34.36
CA LEU A 12 16.80 21.89 33.94
C LEU A 12 16.27 21.95 32.50
N ALA A 13 17.12 21.62 31.54
CA ALA A 13 16.70 21.33 30.18
C ALA A 13 15.92 20.01 30.18
N MET A 14 14.60 20.11 30.20
CA MET A 14 13.72 18.96 29.92
C MET A 14 13.90 18.59 28.45
N GLY A 15 14.68 17.54 28.18
CA GLY A 15 14.74 16.90 26.88
C GLY A 15 13.35 16.39 26.52
N MET A 16 12.73 16.98 25.49
CA MET A 16 11.51 16.44 24.91
C MET A 16 11.87 15.07 24.30
N PRO A 17 11.07 14.02 24.55
CA PRO A 17 11.28 12.77 23.82
C PRO A 17 11.04 13.04 22.35
N GLU A 18 12.06 12.86 21.52
CA GLU A 18 11.91 12.79 20.07
C GLU A 18 10.95 11.63 19.79
N GLY A 19 9.72 11.96 19.37
CA GLY A 19 8.75 10.98 18.95
C GLY A 19 9.28 10.27 17.72
N HIS A 20 9.74 9.04 17.88
CA HIS A 20 10.06 8.17 16.75
C HIS A 20 8.77 7.93 15.98
N ALA A 21 8.65 8.50 14.78
CA ALA A 21 7.56 8.20 13.87
C ALA A 21 7.56 6.68 13.64
N THR A 22 6.48 5.99 14.05
CA THR A 22 6.32 4.55 13.84
C THR A 22 6.28 4.27 12.35
N LYS A 23 7.22 3.45 11.83
CA LYS A 23 7.20 3.03 10.42
C LYS A 23 5.92 2.25 10.16
N LYS A 24 5.30 2.48 9.00
CA LYS A 24 4.10 1.76 8.56
C LYS A 24 4.43 0.30 8.29
N ASP A 25 3.56 -0.59 8.68
CA ASP A 25 3.57 -1.98 8.23
C ASP A 25 2.81 -2.14 6.88
N LEU A 26 2.79 -3.36 6.35
CA LEU A 26 2.09 -3.67 5.09
C LEU A 26 0.59 -3.35 5.18
N TRP A 27 -0.04 -3.66 6.30
CA TRP A 27 -1.50 -3.53 6.46
C TRP A 27 -1.93 -2.07 6.54
N MET A 28 -1.14 -1.25 7.22
CA MET A 28 -1.31 0.20 7.25
C MET A 28 -1.10 0.81 5.86
N PHE A 29 -0.10 0.33 5.10
CA PHE A 29 0.13 0.77 3.73
C PHE A 29 -1.07 0.45 2.82
N ILE A 30 -1.58 -0.79 2.87
CA ILE A 30 -2.77 -1.20 2.10
C ILE A 30 -3.97 -0.35 2.47
N ALA A 31 -4.21 -0.12 3.76
CA ALA A 31 -5.34 0.69 4.23
C ALA A 31 -5.25 2.15 3.76
N GLU A 32 -4.06 2.75 3.80
CA GLU A 32 -3.82 4.12 3.33
C GLU A 32 -4.05 4.24 1.81
N MET A 33 -3.51 3.31 1.02
CA MET A 33 -3.71 3.30 -0.42
C MET A 33 -5.19 3.07 -0.77
N SER A 34 -5.85 2.14 -0.09
CA SER A 34 -7.28 1.88 -0.27
C SER A 34 -8.13 3.11 0.01
N ALA A 35 -7.86 3.82 1.11
CA ALA A 35 -8.57 5.04 1.47
C ALA A 35 -8.35 6.15 0.43
N SER A 36 -7.11 6.32 -0.03
CA SER A 36 -6.75 7.35 -1.02
C SER A 36 -7.40 7.11 -2.38
N LEU A 37 -7.49 5.85 -2.80
CA LEU A 37 -8.12 5.49 -4.08
C LEU A 37 -9.64 5.69 -4.09
N ARG A 38 -10.31 5.62 -2.94
CA ARG A 38 -11.76 5.92 -2.82
C ARG A 38 -12.08 7.38 -3.15
N THR A 39 -11.14 8.29 -2.94
CA THR A 39 -11.33 9.73 -3.16
C THR A 39 -10.77 10.20 -4.50
N LEU A 40 -10.29 9.28 -5.34
CA LEU A 40 -9.58 9.61 -6.57
C LEU A 40 -10.47 10.32 -7.60
N SER A 41 -11.79 10.06 -7.62
CA SER A 41 -12.73 10.76 -8.51
C SER A 41 -12.72 12.28 -8.32
N ASN A 42 -12.34 12.77 -7.14
CA ASN A 42 -12.29 14.17 -6.77
C ASN A 42 -10.87 14.74 -6.59
N THR A 43 -9.84 13.89 -6.72
CA THR A 43 -8.44 14.25 -6.51
C THR A 43 -7.59 13.95 -7.74
N SER A 44 -6.55 14.75 -7.93
CA SER A 44 -5.52 14.49 -8.93
C SER A 44 -4.64 13.31 -8.48
N VAL A 45 -4.06 12.57 -9.43
CA VAL A 45 -3.04 11.53 -9.14
C VAL A 45 -1.89 12.09 -8.27
N ASN A 46 -1.59 13.39 -8.39
CA ASN A 46 -0.59 14.08 -7.59
C ASN A 46 -0.97 14.25 -6.11
N ASP A 47 -2.24 14.07 -5.75
CA ASP A 47 -2.73 14.16 -4.36
C ASP A 47 -2.68 12.81 -3.63
N LEU A 48 -2.29 11.74 -4.33
CA LEU A 48 -2.06 10.44 -3.71
C LEU A 48 -0.80 10.49 -2.82
N PRO A 49 -0.71 9.63 -1.78
CA PRO A 49 0.40 9.65 -0.82
C PRO A 49 1.75 9.18 -1.38
N LEU A 50 1.78 8.74 -2.64
CA LEU A 50 2.99 8.39 -3.38
C LEU A 50 3.16 9.35 -4.57
N GLN A 51 4.42 9.60 -4.94
CA GLN A 51 4.71 10.33 -6.17
C GLN A 51 4.65 9.40 -7.36
N PHE A 52 3.64 9.58 -8.19
CA PHE A 52 3.44 8.81 -9.40
C PHE A 52 3.97 9.54 -10.63
N THR A 53 4.72 8.82 -11.45
CA THR A 53 5.24 9.29 -12.74
C THR A 53 4.53 8.56 -13.87
N LEU A 54 4.02 9.30 -14.85
CA LEU A 54 3.45 8.72 -16.07
C LEU A 54 4.56 8.04 -16.88
N THR A 55 4.45 6.72 -17.07
CA THR A 55 5.47 5.91 -17.77
C THR A 55 5.03 5.49 -19.16
N LYS A 56 3.73 5.29 -19.35
CA LYS A 56 3.14 4.90 -20.62
C LYS A 56 1.75 5.48 -20.73
N ASP A 57 1.41 5.87 -21.93
CA ASP A 57 0.11 6.40 -22.28
C ASP A 57 -0.39 5.74 -23.58
N ASN A 58 -1.62 5.27 -23.58
CA ASN A 58 -2.25 4.77 -24.78
C ASN A 58 -3.63 5.45 -24.95
N GLU A 59 -4.41 5.01 -25.94
CA GLU A 59 -5.71 5.60 -26.26
C GLU A 59 -6.71 5.53 -25.08
N TYR A 60 -6.61 4.50 -24.21
CA TYR A 60 -7.62 4.19 -23.20
C TYR A 60 -7.15 4.37 -21.76
N ILE A 61 -5.84 4.23 -21.49
CA ILE A 61 -5.30 4.09 -20.13
C ILE A 61 -4.03 4.91 -19.96
N HIS A 62 -3.94 5.62 -18.83
CA HIS A 62 -2.71 6.17 -18.27
C HIS A 62 -2.05 5.13 -17.36
N PHE A 63 -0.76 4.87 -17.56
CA PHE A 63 0.06 3.99 -16.72
C PHE A 63 1.06 4.82 -15.93
N TYR A 64 0.99 4.74 -14.63
CA TYR A 64 1.90 5.42 -13.71
C TYR A 64 2.74 4.41 -12.93
N HIS A 65 3.92 4.85 -12.54
CA HIS A 65 4.82 4.12 -11.67
C HIS A 65 5.22 4.99 -10.48
N ALA A 66 5.49 4.36 -9.33
CA ALA A 66 6.09 5.02 -8.17
C ALA A 66 7.33 4.25 -7.71
N ASP A 67 8.26 4.98 -7.07
CA ASP A 67 9.47 4.39 -6.50
C ASP A 67 9.15 3.43 -5.35
N ASP A 68 10.08 2.53 -5.06
CA ASP A 68 10.00 1.59 -3.96
C ASP A 68 9.81 2.29 -2.62
N VAL A 69 8.93 1.74 -1.79
CA VAL A 69 8.65 2.25 -0.45
C VAL A 69 9.24 1.30 0.60
N ARG A 70 9.95 1.85 1.57
CA ARG A 70 10.42 1.09 2.75
C ARG A 70 9.37 1.15 3.84
N LEU A 71 9.03 -0.03 4.36
CA LEU A 71 8.12 -0.21 5.49
C LEU A 71 8.88 -0.64 6.75
N ALA A 72 8.13 -0.92 7.84
CA ALA A 72 8.67 -1.54 9.04
C ALA A 72 9.25 -2.92 8.75
N ASP A 73 10.12 -3.43 9.66
CA ASP A 73 10.70 -4.78 9.64
C ASP A 73 11.48 -5.10 8.34
N ASP A 74 12.15 -4.08 7.77
CA ASP A 74 12.91 -4.16 6.52
C ASP A 74 12.09 -4.61 5.30
N MET A 75 10.77 -4.60 5.41
CA MET A 75 9.87 -4.83 4.30
C MET A 75 9.93 -3.67 3.30
N ARG A 76 9.76 -4.01 2.03
CA ARG A 76 9.70 -3.04 0.92
C ARG A 76 8.48 -3.32 0.06
N ILE A 77 7.92 -2.27 -0.47
CA ILE A 77 6.93 -2.33 -1.53
C ILE A 77 7.64 -1.97 -2.83
N THR A 78 7.55 -2.84 -3.81
CA THR A 78 8.22 -2.71 -5.11
C THR A 78 7.22 -2.87 -6.25
N GLY A 79 7.62 -2.50 -7.46
CA GLY A 79 6.80 -2.71 -8.66
C GLY A 79 5.44 -2.00 -8.58
N ILE A 80 5.41 -0.80 -8.02
CA ILE A 80 4.18 -0.03 -7.85
C ILE A 80 3.72 0.49 -9.21
N ASP A 81 2.63 -0.09 -9.72
CA ASP A 81 2.00 0.22 -11.00
C ASP A 81 0.56 0.68 -10.76
N PHE A 82 0.21 1.85 -11.28
CA PHE A 82 -1.10 2.45 -11.14
C PHE A 82 -1.70 2.75 -12.50
N ARG A 83 -2.92 2.29 -12.74
CA ARG A 83 -3.62 2.41 -14.01
C ARG A 83 -4.92 3.17 -13.83
N VAL A 84 -5.13 4.16 -14.69
CA VAL A 84 -6.33 5.00 -14.67
C VAL A 84 -6.90 5.07 -16.08
N SER A 85 -8.19 4.79 -16.22
CA SER A 85 -8.90 4.97 -17.51
C SER A 85 -8.97 6.45 -17.88
N LYS A 86 -8.87 6.73 -19.17
CA LYS A 86 -9.12 8.06 -19.75
C LYS A 86 -10.61 8.34 -19.88
N GLU A 87 -11.41 7.29 -19.95
CA GLU A 87 -12.86 7.38 -20.06
C GLU A 87 -13.51 7.35 -18.69
N ARG A 88 -14.54 8.15 -18.48
CA ARG A 88 -15.28 8.21 -17.21
C ARG A 88 -15.91 6.86 -16.86
N ASP A 89 -16.47 6.16 -17.84
CA ASP A 89 -17.14 4.86 -17.68
C ASP A 89 -16.19 3.69 -18.03
N GLY A 90 -14.89 3.95 -18.04
CA GLY A 90 -13.87 2.97 -18.34
C GLY A 90 -13.55 2.06 -17.16
N MET A 91 -12.39 1.40 -17.25
CA MET A 91 -11.88 0.53 -16.18
C MET A 91 -11.69 1.34 -14.88
N ALA A 92 -12.14 0.78 -13.76
CA ALA A 92 -11.86 1.34 -12.43
C ALA A 92 -10.35 1.52 -12.20
N PRO A 93 -9.91 2.56 -11.48
CA PRO A 93 -8.51 2.74 -11.13
C PRO A 93 -7.96 1.50 -10.42
N LEU A 94 -6.77 1.06 -10.81
CA LEU A 94 -6.15 -0.17 -10.33
C LEU A 94 -4.72 0.09 -9.89
N LEU A 95 -4.43 -0.17 -8.63
CA LEU A 95 -3.09 -0.12 -8.05
C LEU A 95 -2.58 -1.54 -7.81
N ASN A 96 -1.42 -1.87 -8.37
CA ASN A 96 -0.73 -3.13 -8.15
C ASN A 96 0.64 -2.87 -7.53
N PHE A 97 1.07 -3.73 -6.60
CA PHE A 97 2.41 -3.68 -6.01
C PHE A 97 2.80 -5.03 -5.41
N SER A 98 4.11 -5.23 -5.20
CA SER A 98 4.67 -6.46 -4.63
C SER A 98 5.38 -6.17 -3.30
N PRO A 99 4.95 -6.79 -2.19
CA PRO A 99 5.71 -6.78 -0.95
C PRO A 99 6.94 -7.68 -1.07
N SER A 100 8.07 -7.24 -0.53
CA SER A 100 9.34 -7.96 -0.53
C SER A 100 10.08 -7.79 0.80
N GLY A 101 11.07 -8.64 1.07
CA GLY A 101 11.87 -8.62 2.31
C GLY A 101 11.40 -9.63 3.35
N LEU A 102 10.09 -9.83 3.53
CA LEU A 102 9.50 -10.85 4.40
C LEU A 102 8.53 -11.72 3.62
N CYS A 103 8.45 -13.00 4.00
CA CYS A 103 7.43 -13.91 3.49
C CYS A 103 6.12 -13.70 4.26
N ILE A 104 5.14 -13.11 3.61
CA ILE A 104 3.79 -12.95 4.17
C ILE A 104 2.96 -14.15 3.71
N THR A 105 2.53 -14.98 4.66
CA THR A 105 1.75 -16.19 4.37
C THR A 105 0.27 -15.87 4.16
N LEU A 106 -0.46 -16.80 3.54
CA LEU A 106 -1.92 -16.70 3.41
C LEU A 106 -2.61 -16.61 4.77
N ASP A 107 -2.10 -17.31 5.79
CA ASP A 107 -2.64 -17.24 7.15
C ASP A 107 -2.46 -15.84 7.76
N ALA A 108 -1.33 -15.19 7.48
CA ALA A 108 -1.11 -13.80 7.89
C ALA A 108 -2.09 -12.84 7.19
N VAL A 109 -2.35 -13.05 5.89
CA VAL A 109 -3.37 -12.27 5.15
C VAL A 109 -4.76 -12.49 5.74
N LYS A 110 -5.15 -13.73 6.03
CA LYS A 110 -6.47 -14.07 6.61
C LYS A 110 -6.72 -13.47 7.99
N LYS A 111 -5.67 -13.19 8.77
CA LYS A 111 -5.82 -12.47 10.06
C LYS A 111 -6.33 -11.04 9.89
N HIS A 112 -5.98 -10.39 8.78
CA HIS A 112 -6.42 -9.02 8.46
C HIS A 112 -7.65 -8.97 7.55
N TYR A 113 -7.82 -10.01 6.71
CA TYR A 113 -8.92 -10.18 5.76
C TYR A 113 -9.53 -11.57 5.93
N PRO A 114 -10.38 -11.80 6.94
CA PRO A 114 -10.87 -13.14 7.28
C PRO A 114 -11.82 -13.75 6.25
N GLU A 115 -12.48 -12.93 5.42
CA GLU A 115 -13.50 -13.36 4.45
C GLU A 115 -12.97 -13.44 3.01
N LEU A 116 -11.71 -13.88 2.84
CA LEU A 116 -11.11 -14.05 1.51
C LEU A 116 -11.80 -15.16 0.72
N VAL A 117 -12.04 -14.90 -0.56
CA VAL A 117 -12.55 -15.86 -1.54
C VAL A 117 -11.49 -16.13 -2.60
N LEU A 118 -11.31 -17.41 -2.95
CA LEU A 118 -10.46 -17.79 -4.09
C LEU A 118 -11.10 -17.27 -5.39
N THR A 119 -10.37 -16.40 -6.11
CA THR A 119 -10.86 -15.76 -7.34
C THR A 119 -10.12 -16.16 -8.59
N ASP A 120 -8.87 -16.64 -8.46
CA ASP A 120 -8.11 -17.20 -9.57
C ASP A 120 -7.17 -18.29 -9.08
N TYR A 121 -6.86 -19.27 -9.96
CA TYR A 121 -5.97 -20.38 -9.67
C TYR A 121 -5.20 -20.81 -10.91
N PRO A 122 -4.00 -21.39 -10.75
CA PRO A 122 -3.17 -21.85 -11.84
C PRO A 122 -3.86 -22.94 -12.69
N ARG A 123 -3.70 -22.85 -14.00
CA ARG A 123 -4.24 -23.79 -14.98
C ARG A 123 -3.15 -24.58 -15.72
N GLY A 124 -1.89 -24.41 -15.31
CA GLY A 124 -0.73 -25.09 -15.89
C GLY A 124 -0.30 -24.56 -17.26
N ARG A 125 -0.63 -23.31 -17.58
CA ARG A 125 -0.33 -22.70 -18.88
C ARG A 125 1.01 -21.94 -18.89
N SER A 126 1.44 -21.44 -17.73
CA SER A 126 2.62 -20.59 -17.61
C SER A 126 3.23 -20.70 -16.20
N GLY A 127 4.55 -20.50 -16.09
CA GLY A 127 5.23 -20.38 -14.81
C GLY A 127 4.95 -19.07 -14.08
N ASN A 128 4.24 -18.13 -14.69
CA ASN A 128 3.87 -16.84 -14.10
C ASN A 128 2.43 -16.82 -13.57
N GLU A 129 1.77 -17.97 -13.51
CA GLU A 129 0.42 -18.06 -12.95
C GLU A 129 0.44 -17.84 -11.43
N VAL A 130 -0.69 -17.39 -10.91
CA VAL A 130 -0.88 -17.09 -9.49
C VAL A 130 -2.15 -17.77 -8.97
N THR A 131 -2.18 -17.98 -7.65
CA THR A 131 -3.41 -18.19 -6.91
C THR A 131 -3.82 -16.89 -6.27
N SER A 132 -5.02 -16.40 -6.54
CA SER A 132 -5.50 -15.11 -6.04
C SER A 132 -6.70 -15.27 -5.12
N TYR A 133 -6.67 -14.52 -4.04
CA TYR A 133 -7.75 -14.42 -3.06
C TYR A 133 -8.20 -12.97 -2.98
N THR A 134 -9.50 -12.73 -3.01
CA THR A 134 -10.07 -11.38 -2.99
C THR A 134 -10.95 -11.20 -1.76
N ALA A 135 -10.75 -10.09 -1.06
CA ALA A 135 -11.62 -9.69 0.03
C ALA A 135 -13.00 -9.25 -0.52
N PRO A 136 -14.07 -9.35 0.31
CA PRO A 136 -15.36 -8.83 -0.07
C PRO A 136 -15.28 -7.38 -0.54
N GLU A 137 -16.11 -7.06 -1.52
CA GLU A 137 -16.29 -5.69 -2.01
C GLU A 137 -16.79 -4.78 -0.89
N ASP A 138 -16.18 -3.61 -0.74
CA ASP A 138 -16.67 -2.63 0.22
C ASP A 138 -17.90 -1.88 -0.33
N ILE A 139 -18.47 -0.99 0.49
CA ILE A 139 -19.68 -0.22 0.13
C ILE A 139 -19.48 0.66 -1.14
N ASN A 140 -18.23 0.97 -1.49
CA ASN A 140 -17.89 1.78 -2.67
C ASN A 140 -17.47 0.92 -3.87
N GLY A 141 -17.65 -0.38 -3.81
CA GLY A 141 -17.24 -1.31 -4.86
C GLY A 141 -15.74 -1.61 -4.91
N GLN A 142 -14.96 -1.13 -3.93
CA GLN A 142 -13.51 -1.37 -3.87
C GLN A 142 -13.21 -2.80 -3.46
N LYS A 143 -12.22 -3.42 -4.14
CA LYS A 143 -11.74 -4.77 -3.87
C LYS A 143 -10.25 -4.78 -3.63
N VAL A 144 -9.80 -5.63 -2.71
CA VAL A 144 -8.38 -5.91 -2.48
C VAL A 144 -8.14 -7.39 -2.74
N SER A 145 -7.17 -7.69 -3.61
CA SER A 145 -6.79 -9.05 -4.00
C SER A 145 -5.34 -9.33 -3.63
N PHE A 146 -5.08 -10.55 -3.18
CA PHE A 146 -3.78 -11.04 -2.73
C PHE A 146 -3.40 -12.24 -3.59
N SER A 147 -2.24 -12.19 -4.25
CA SER A 147 -1.80 -13.21 -5.19
C SER A 147 -0.51 -13.88 -4.73
N PHE A 148 -0.46 -15.21 -4.92
CA PHE A 148 0.64 -16.08 -4.57
C PHE A 148 1.12 -16.77 -5.85
N SER A 149 2.41 -16.60 -6.19
CA SER A 149 3.00 -17.18 -7.40
C SER A 149 3.11 -18.69 -7.28
N VAL A 150 2.91 -19.41 -8.39
CA VAL A 150 3.16 -20.86 -8.46
C VAL A 150 4.60 -21.25 -8.13
N ASN A 151 5.56 -20.36 -8.37
CA ASN A 151 6.98 -20.60 -8.08
C ASN A 151 7.33 -20.37 -6.60
N LYS A 152 6.49 -19.66 -5.84
CA LYS A 152 6.66 -19.39 -4.41
C LYS A 152 5.29 -19.31 -3.73
N PRO A 153 4.55 -20.42 -3.65
CA PRO A 153 3.14 -20.43 -3.29
C PRO A 153 2.86 -20.06 -1.83
N ASP A 154 3.87 -20.13 -0.96
CA ASP A 154 3.72 -19.87 0.48
C ASP A 154 3.84 -18.39 0.85
N CYS A 155 4.36 -17.56 -0.07
CA CYS A 155 4.61 -16.15 0.19
C CYS A 155 3.79 -15.27 -0.75
N LEU A 156 3.21 -14.21 -0.18
CA LEU A 156 2.50 -13.18 -0.93
C LEU A 156 3.42 -12.56 -1.98
N ASP A 157 2.99 -12.60 -3.23
CA ASP A 157 3.72 -12.09 -4.40
C ASP A 157 3.26 -10.68 -4.77
N SER A 158 1.96 -10.45 -4.80
CA SER A 158 1.42 -9.15 -5.15
C SER A 158 0.08 -8.85 -4.48
N VAL A 159 -0.21 -7.55 -4.40
CA VAL A 159 -1.48 -7.00 -3.93
C VAL A 159 -2.04 -6.12 -5.03
N VAL A 160 -3.33 -6.27 -5.30
CA VAL A 160 -4.07 -5.42 -6.24
C VAL A 160 -5.21 -4.75 -5.50
N ILE A 161 -5.27 -3.42 -5.58
CA ILE A 161 -6.41 -2.63 -5.12
C ILE A 161 -7.14 -2.12 -6.34
N ASN A 162 -8.38 -2.56 -6.52
CA ASN A 162 -9.30 -2.05 -7.53
C ASN A 162 -10.23 -1.06 -6.85
N ALA A 163 -10.23 0.19 -7.31
CA ALA A 163 -10.95 1.27 -6.62
C ALA A 163 -12.48 1.14 -6.67
N GLY A 164 -13.00 0.24 -7.51
CA GLY A 164 -14.43 0.16 -7.80
C GLY A 164 -14.86 1.20 -8.84
N ASN A 165 -16.03 1.03 -9.38
CA ASN A 165 -16.71 2.02 -10.23
C ASN A 165 -17.78 2.71 -9.37
N ASP A 166 -17.76 4.03 -9.33
CA ASP A 166 -18.81 4.85 -8.73
C ASP A 166 -20.13 4.70 -9.54
#